data_bee06d911015b162d51cc237fbd0669d
#
_entry.id   bee06d911015b162d51cc237fbd0669d
#
_cell.length_a   1.000
_cell.length_b   1.000
_cell.length_c   1.000
_cell.angle_alpha   90.00
_cell.angle_beta   90.00
_cell.angle_gamma   90.00
#
_symmetry.space_group_name_H-M   'P 1'
#
loop_
_entity.id
_entity.type
_entity.pdbx_description
1 polymer ?
#
loop_
_entity_poly.entity_id
_entity_poly.type
_entity_poly.pdbx_seq_one_letter_code
_entity_poly.pdbx_strand_id
1 'polypeptide(L)'
;MTPGARVAATIELLDEIVSRAERPADLVSNAYFRARRFIGSGDRRAVSERVWGIMRRWGQLRWWLKRTGHPGASAAGSSGDQPVSLARGIVSADLMLVDGLTLGAVEAMFDGGRYRPNPLNETEVRALRQMEGHSLPHPEQPDWVRLNVQEWVAPHLKEAYGEAWGREIAALDTAPPVDLRVNRLKATVDEAREALRREGIETEPMRYAANGLRLKRRLSVVAGEAFQSGLVEVQDEGSQLVASLVDAQPGMQIADYCAGAGGKTLAIAAGMNNKGRVVAMDVLESRLDRSAQRLRRAGAHNVERRAIDADNRKWLKRHAGAFDRVLVDAPCTGTGTWRRNPDGRWTLRPEDLAELVPKQAAILDAAARLVKPGGGLVYATCSVLPAENERQIDAFLERHPEFAVVPIADVWHDVQGVDPPPEIASGPYLRLSPLRHGTDGFFAATLVRKDDPDRHPDRSRAEPGEAEGPVHADADQEEVPRLRRLEGGSARDDDT
;
A
#
# COMPACT_ATOMS: atom_id res chain seq x y z
N MET A 1 23.56 -20.24 11.17
CA MET A 1 22.57 -21.17 11.79
C MET A 1 22.57 -22.49 11.04
N THR A 2 22.25 -23.61 11.69
CA THR A 2 21.98 -24.88 11.01
C THR A 2 20.65 -24.82 10.24
N PRO A 3 20.39 -25.71 9.25
CA PRO A 3 19.08 -25.75 8.58
C PRO A 3 17.90 -25.85 9.56
N GLY A 4 17.95 -26.77 10.54
CA GLY A 4 16.89 -26.91 11.55
C GLY A 4 16.71 -25.66 12.44
N ALA A 5 17.81 -24.94 12.74
CA ALA A 5 17.70 -23.68 13.50
C ALA A 5 17.05 -22.54 12.66
N ARG A 6 17.24 -22.51 11.34
CA ARG A 6 16.52 -21.59 10.45
C ARG A 6 15.03 -21.96 10.38
N VAL A 7 14.71 -23.26 10.36
CA VAL A 7 13.33 -23.76 10.42
C VAL A 7 12.65 -23.31 11.71
N ALA A 8 13.30 -23.47 12.87
CA ALA A 8 12.78 -22.99 14.16
C ALA A 8 12.52 -21.47 14.14
N ALA A 9 13.50 -20.68 13.68
CA ALA A 9 13.35 -19.22 13.58
C ALA A 9 12.23 -18.82 12.60
N THR A 10 12.02 -19.59 11.52
CA THR A 10 10.91 -19.37 10.58
C THR A 10 9.56 -19.63 11.24
N ILE A 11 9.44 -20.73 12.00
CA ILE A 11 8.22 -21.06 12.75
C ILE A 11 7.91 -19.95 13.77
N GLU A 12 8.90 -19.57 14.59
CA GLU A 12 8.74 -18.53 15.61
C GLU A 12 8.29 -17.19 14.99
N LEU A 13 8.94 -16.74 13.92
CA LEU A 13 8.59 -15.48 13.26
C LEU A 13 7.17 -15.55 12.66
N LEU A 14 6.83 -16.67 12.05
CA LEU A 14 5.52 -16.87 11.45
C LEU A 14 4.41 -16.93 12.51
N ASP A 15 4.67 -17.58 13.66
CA ASP A 15 3.75 -17.57 14.81
C ASP A 15 3.56 -16.16 15.37
N GLU A 16 4.64 -15.36 15.47
CA GLU A 16 4.53 -13.96 15.90
C GLU A 16 3.70 -13.13 14.91
N ILE A 17 3.84 -13.33 13.61
CA ILE A 17 3.07 -12.62 12.58
C ILE A 17 1.59 -13.03 12.65
N VAL A 18 1.29 -14.32 12.73
CA VAL A 18 -0.08 -14.84 12.79
C VAL A 18 -0.80 -14.40 14.08
N SER A 19 -0.10 -14.41 15.21
CA SER A 19 -0.68 -13.99 16.52
C SER A 19 -0.89 -12.47 16.62
N ARG A 20 -0.25 -11.68 15.76
CA ARG A 20 -0.33 -10.21 15.71
C ARG A 20 -0.84 -9.73 14.36
N ALA A 21 -1.87 -10.40 13.84
CA ALA A 21 -2.43 -10.11 12.50
C ALA A 21 -2.95 -8.66 12.33
N GLU A 22 -3.16 -7.93 13.44
CA GLU A 22 -3.48 -6.51 13.43
C GLU A 22 -2.28 -5.60 13.09
N ARG A 23 -1.05 -6.16 13.09
CA ARG A 23 0.18 -5.44 12.75
C ARG A 23 0.72 -5.91 11.41
N PRO A 24 1.26 -5.01 10.61
CA PRO A 24 1.98 -5.35 9.40
C PRO A 24 3.11 -6.36 9.66
N ALA A 25 3.22 -7.40 8.81
CA ALA A 25 4.20 -8.47 9.00
C ALA A 25 5.66 -7.98 8.96
N ASP A 26 5.95 -6.94 8.17
CA ASP A 26 7.27 -6.30 8.11
C ASP A 26 7.66 -5.65 9.46
N LEU A 27 6.72 -4.98 10.14
CA LEU A 27 6.98 -4.40 11.46
C LEU A 27 7.23 -5.49 12.52
N VAL A 28 6.47 -6.59 12.46
CA VAL A 28 6.68 -7.75 13.33
C VAL A 28 8.05 -8.38 13.06
N SER A 29 8.40 -8.59 11.78
CA SER A 29 9.68 -9.14 11.35
C SER A 29 10.85 -8.27 11.80
N ASN A 30 10.75 -6.96 11.61
CA ASN A 30 11.77 -6.00 12.04
C ASN A 30 11.97 -6.03 13.58
N ALA A 31 10.89 -6.13 14.35
CA ALA A 31 10.95 -6.25 15.80
C ALA A 31 11.59 -7.58 16.22
N TYR A 32 11.20 -8.68 15.57
CA TYR A 32 11.76 -10.01 15.79
C TYR A 32 13.28 -10.03 15.64
N PHE A 33 13.82 -9.51 14.52
CA PHE A 33 15.25 -9.50 14.26
C PHE A 33 16.00 -8.48 15.12
N ARG A 34 15.38 -7.36 15.51
CA ARG A 34 15.99 -6.41 16.45
C ARG A 34 16.22 -7.03 17.83
N ALA A 35 15.27 -7.84 18.29
CA ALA A 35 15.38 -8.56 19.56
C ALA A 35 16.42 -9.70 19.50
N ARG A 36 16.71 -10.24 18.30
CA ARG A 36 17.58 -11.41 18.09
C ARG A 36 18.84 -11.03 17.31
N ARG A 37 19.63 -10.09 17.83
CA ARG A 37 20.84 -9.56 17.17
C ARG A 37 21.90 -10.61 16.85
N PHE A 38 21.85 -11.77 17.49
CA PHE A 38 22.72 -12.91 17.22
C PHE A 38 22.44 -13.61 15.87
N ILE A 39 21.30 -13.37 15.25
CA ILE A 39 21.00 -13.87 13.90
C ILE A 39 21.78 -13.01 12.89
N GLY A 40 22.76 -13.60 12.21
CA GLY A 40 23.58 -12.94 11.21
C GLY A 40 22.80 -12.54 9.97
N SER A 41 23.33 -11.62 9.15
CA SER A 41 22.65 -11.08 7.97
C SER A 41 22.20 -12.12 6.95
N GLY A 42 23.03 -13.13 6.69
CA GLY A 42 22.70 -14.25 5.78
C GLY A 42 21.55 -15.11 6.30
N ASP A 43 21.52 -15.38 7.61
CA ASP A 43 20.43 -16.16 8.23
C ASP A 43 19.13 -15.33 8.28
N ARG A 44 19.21 -14.02 8.57
CA ARG A 44 18.04 -13.11 8.50
C ARG A 44 17.42 -13.13 7.12
N ARG A 45 18.25 -13.03 6.08
CA ARG A 45 17.78 -13.09 4.69
C ARG A 45 17.08 -14.42 4.42
N ALA A 46 17.69 -15.53 4.76
CA ALA A 46 17.13 -16.87 4.52
C ALA A 46 15.78 -17.09 5.23
N VAL A 47 15.68 -16.66 6.52
CA VAL A 47 14.42 -16.75 7.29
C VAL A 47 13.36 -15.83 6.69
N SER A 48 13.72 -14.59 6.37
CA SER A 48 12.77 -13.64 5.75
C SER A 48 12.27 -14.13 4.39
N GLU A 49 13.16 -14.57 3.50
CA GLU A 49 12.79 -15.10 2.19
C GLU A 49 11.81 -16.26 2.29
N ARG A 50 12.03 -17.16 3.26
CA ARG A 50 11.10 -18.29 3.50
C ARG A 50 9.75 -17.79 4.01
N VAL A 51 9.72 -16.92 5.02
CA VAL A 51 8.47 -16.37 5.58
C VAL A 51 7.66 -15.65 4.49
N TRP A 52 8.28 -14.77 3.71
CA TRP A 52 7.61 -14.07 2.62
C TRP A 52 7.16 -15.02 1.50
N GLY A 53 7.95 -16.03 1.20
CA GLY A 53 7.57 -17.10 0.27
C GLY A 53 6.34 -17.88 0.75
N ILE A 54 6.32 -18.29 2.02
CA ILE A 54 5.19 -18.97 2.65
C ILE A 54 3.92 -18.12 2.59
N MET A 55 4.02 -16.82 2.91
CA MET A 55 2.86 -15.92 2.85
C MET A 55 2.25 -15.83 1.46
N ARG A 56 3.06 -15.87 0.40
CA ARG A 56 2.57 -15.90 -0.98
C ARG A 56 1.88 -17.21 -1.35
N ARG A 57 2.22 -18.31 -0.66
CA ARG A 57 1.69 -19.66 -0.88
C ARG A 57 0.73 -20.13 0.22
N TRP A 58 0.35 -19.23 1.11
CA TRP A 58 -0.40 -19.52 2.32
C TRP A 58 -1.69 -20.31 2.08
N GLY A 59 -2.46 -19.93 1.06
CA GLY A 59 -3.74 -20.58 0.72
C GLY A 59 -3.55 -22.04 0.31
N GLN A 60 -2.57 -22.31 -0.56
CA GLN A 60 -2.27 -23.68 -1.01
C GLN A 60 -1.71 -24.53 0.13
N LEU A 61 -0.81 -23.98 0.96
CA LEU A 61 -0.26 -24.69 2.12
C LEU A 61 -1.36 -25.05 3.13
N ARG A 62 -2.24 -24.09 3.45
CA ARG A 62 -3.40 -24.36 4.33
C ARG A 62 -4.35 -25.40 3.75
N TRP A 63 -4.57 -25.40 2.44
CA TRP A 63 -5.40 -26.41 1.78
C TRP A 63 -4.81 -27.80 1.98
N TRP A 64 -3.50 -27.97 1.81
CA TRP A 64 -2.82 -29.23 2.06
C TRP A 64 -2.92 -29.70 3.51
N LEU A 65 -2.72 -28.81 4.48
CA LEU A 65 -2.90 -29.16 5.89
C LEU A 65 -4.32 -29.66 6.19
N LYS A 66 -5.34 -29.00 5.64
CA LYS A 66 -6.73 -29.43 5.80
C LYS A 66 -6.98 -30.79 5.13
N ARG A 67 -6.51 -30.98 3.91
CA ARG A 67 -6.69 -32.19 3.13
C ARG A 67 -6.10 -33.44 3.83
N THR A 68 -4.93 -33.29 4.41
CA THR A 68 -4.22 -34.40 5.09
C THR A 68 -4.58 -34.56 6.56
N GLY A 69 -5.45 -33.71 7.08
CA GLY A 69 -5.82 -33.72 8.51
C GLY A 69 -4.66 -33.37 9.44
N HIS A 70 -3.73 -32.51 8.99
CA HIS A 70 -2.61 -32.08 9.82
C HIS A 70 -3.11 -31.32 11.06
N PRO A 71 -2.61 -31.63 12.28
CA PRO A 71 -3.13 -31.03 13.53
C PRO A 71 -3.01 -29.50 13.56
N GLY A 72 -2.03 -28.90 12.90
CA GLY A 72 -1.88 -27.45 12.73
C GLY A 72 -2.92 -26.81 11.80
N ALA A 73 -3.81 -27.55 11.13
CA ALA A 73 -4.88 -27.00 10.30
C ALA A 73 -6.02 -26.42 11.12
N SER A 74 -6.21 -26.87 12.36
CA SER A 74 -7.29 -26.50 13.28
C SER A 74 -6.81 -25.42 14.25
N ALA A 75 -7.58 -24.35 14.42
CA ALA A 75 -7.33 -23.34 15.45
C ALA A 75 -7.63 -23.86 16.89
N ALA A 76 -8.45 -24.91 17.00
CA ALA A 76 -8.68 -25.63 18.24
C ALA A 76 -7.58 -26.69 18.38
N GLY A 77 -6.67 -26.48 19.32
CA GLY A 77 -5.56 -27.38 19.62
C GLY A 77 -6.05 -28.84 19.68
N SER A 78 -5.33 -29.70 18.98
CA SER A 78 -5.49 -31.14 19.12
C SER A 78 -5.38 -31.54 20.57
N SER A 79 -6.17 -32.53 20.99
CA SER A 79 -6.16 -33.18 22.30
C SER A 79 -4.85 -33.95 22.54
N GLY A 80 -3.76 -33.24 22.74
CA GLY A 80 -2.43 -33.79 23.01
C GLY A 80 -1.67 -32.84 23.92
N ASP A 81 -0.67 -33.34 24.66
CA ASP A 81 0.11 -32.62 25.67
C ASP A 81 0.82 -31.34 25.14
N GLN A 82 0.94 -31.14 23.84
CA GLN A 82 1.43 -29.89 23.23
C GLN A 82 0.65 -29.54 21.97
N PRO A 83 0.03 -28.34 21.88
CA PRO A 83 -0.69 -27.90 20.69
C PRO A 83 0.30 -27.65 19.54
N VAL A 84 0.00 -28.18 18.36
CA VAL A 84 0.77 -27.94 17.12
C VAL A 84 0.31 -26.62 16.54
N SER A 85 1.22 -25.63 16.43
CA SER A 85 0.88 -24.33 15.85
C SER A 85 0.63 -24.44 14.34
N LEU A 86 -0.19 -23.53 13.83
CA LEU A 86 -0.42 -23.41 12.40
C LEU A 86 0.90 -23.14 11.64
N ALA A 87 1.76 -22.27 12.17
CA ALA A 87 3.05 -21.96 11.56
C ALA A 87 3.95 -23.17 11.44
N ARG A 88 3.98 -24.03 12.47
CA ARG A 88 4.75 -25.29 12.44
C ARG A 88 4.25 -26.22 11.32
N GLY A 89 2.92 -26.39 11.19
CA GLY A 89 2.33 -27.18 10.12
C GLY A 89 2.62 -26.60 8.73
N ILE A 90 2.46 -25.28 8.56
CA ILE A 90 2.73 -24.59 7.31
C ILE A 90 4.20 -24.72 6.89
N VAL A 91 5.15 -24.55 7.83
CA VAL A 91 6.58 -24.66 7.52
C VAL A 91 6.96 -26.10 7.16
N SER A 92 6.44 -27.11 7.87
CA SER A 92 6.70 -28.51 7.52
C SER A 92 6.11 -28.88 6.14
N ALA A 93 4.91 -28.41 5.81
CA ALA A 93 4.32 -28.59 4.48
C ALA A 93 5.12 -27.86 3.38
N ASP A 94 5.64 -26.64 3.64
CA ASP A 94 6.48 -25.88 2.71
C ASP A 94 7.78 -26.63 2.38
N LEU A 95 8.42 -27.23 3.39
CA LEU A 95 9.62 -28.06 3.22
C LEU A 95 9.36 -29.29 2.32
N MET A 96 8.20 -29.93 2.45
CA MET A 96 7.83 -31.10 1.64
C MET A 96 7.42 -30.70 0.21
N LEU A 97 6.49 -29.76 0.09
CA LEU A 97 5.77 -29.46 -1.17
C LEU A 97 6.49 -28.47 -2.07
N VAL A 98 7.36 -27.63 -1.50
CA VAL A 98 8.06 -26.56 -2.23
C VAL A 98 9.54 -26.89 -2.36
N ASP A 99 10.21 -27.27 -1.25
CA ASP A 99 11.62 -27.69 -1.30
C ASP A 99 11.77 -29.14 -1.78
N GLY A 100 10.69 -29.93 -1.85
CA GLY A 100 10.70 -31.33 -2.31
C GLY A 100 11.43 -32.28 -1.36
N LEU A 101 11.51 -31.93 -0.07
CA LEU A 101 12.21 -32.78 0.92
C LEU A 101 11.38 -33.99 1.23
N THR A 102 12.09 -35.12 1.44
CA THR A 102 11.48 -36.37 1.96
C THR A 102 11.06 -36.17 3.41
N LEU A 103 10.11 -36.98 3.89
CA LEU A 103 9.69 -36.98 5.29
C LEU A 103 10.87 -37.13 6.24
N GLY A 104 11.79 -38.09 5.97
CA GLY A 104 12.97 -38.29 6.81
C GLY A 104 13.91 -37.09 6.86
N ALA A 105 14.02 -36.32 5.76
CA ALA A 105 14.81 -35.09 5.74
C ALA A 105 14.16 -33.99 6.60
N VAL A 106 12.83 -33.93 6.61
CA VAL A 106 12.07 -32.98 7.48
C VAL A 106 12.22 -33.43 8.95
N GLU A 107 12.02 -34.72 9.27
CA GLU A 107 12.21 -35.23 10.64
C GLU A 107 13.60 -34.92 11.19
N ALA A 108 14.66 -35.00 10.37
CA ALA A 108 16.02 -34.64 10.77
C ALA A 108 16.21 -33.16 11.13
N MET A 109 15.32 -32.27 10.68
CA MET A 109 15.30 -30.85 11.08
C MET A 109 14.46 -30.59 12.34
N PHE A 110 13.54 -31.52 12.65
CA PHE A 110 12.64 -31.53 13.80
C PHE A 110 13.08 -32.60 14.84
N ASP A 111 14.32 -32.55 15.26
CA ASP A 111 14.92 -33.57 16.14
C ASP A 111 15.02 -33.13 17.61
N GLY A 112 14.50 -31.95 17.97
CA GLY A 112 14.56 -31.40 19.32
C GLY A 112 15.95 -30.99 19.79
N GLY A 113 16.93 -30.96 18.89
CA GLY A 113 18.28 -30.48 19.20
C GLY A 113 18.31 -28.99 19.55
N ARG A 114 19.45 -28.53 20.05
CA ARG A 114 19.61 -27.11 20.48
C ARG A 114 19.23 -26.15 19.33
N TYR A 115 18.25 -25.30 19.58
CA TYR A 115 17.68 -24.32 18.62
C TYR A 115 16.96 -24.94 17.42
N ARG A 116 16.53 -26.21 17.51
CA ARG A 116 15.73 -26.87 16.48
C ARG A 116 14.32 -27.13 16.99
N PRO A 117 13.32 -27.28 16.10
CA PRO A 117 11.98 -27.60 16.53
C PRO A 117 11.93 -28.98 17.21
N ASN A 118 10.99 -29.16 18.14
CA ASN A 118 10.72 -30.44 18.76
C ASN A 118 10.41 -31.51 17.69
N PRO A 119 10.65 -32.84 17.98
CA PRO A 119 10.30 -33.91 17.07
C PRO A 119 8.83 -33.81 16.60
N LEU A 120 8.58 -34.28 15.38
CA LEU A 120 7.23 -34.41 14.85
C LEU A 120 6.50 -35.51 15.62
N ASN A 121 5.24 -35.27 16.00
CA ASN A 121 4.41 -36.30 16.59
C ASN A 121 3.81 -37.21 15.51
N GLU A 122 3.22 -38.34 15.93
CA GLU A 122 2.67 -39.36 15.00
C GLU A 122 1.61 -38.82 14.05
N THR A 123 0.78 -37.84 14.50
CA THR A 123 -0.26 -37.21 13.68
C THR A 123 0.33 -36.30 12.62
N GLU A 124 1.37 -35.53 12.96
CA GLU A 124 2.12 -34.71 12.00
C GLU A 124 2.80 -35.61 10.95
N VAL A 125 3.50 -36.64 11.40
CA VAL A 125 4.18 -37.62 10.51
C VAL A 125 3.16 -38.25 9.55
N ARG A 126 2.00 -38.70 10.04
CA ARG A 126 0.94 -39.29 9.21
C ARG A 126 0.42 -38.34 8.14
N ALA A 127 0.20 -37.07 8.51
CA ALA A 127 -0.26 -36.03 7.60
C ALA A 127 0.80 -35.68 6.55
N LEU A 128 2.06 -35.49 6.96
CA LEU A 128 3.16 -35.17 6.06
C LEU A 128 3.48 -36.33 5.09
N ARG A 129 3.35 -37.58 5.53
CA ARG A 129 3.51 -38.75 4.65
C ARG A 129 2.54 -38.75 3.46
N GLN A 130 1.34 -38.18 3.63
CA GLN A 130 0.39 -38.02 2.53
C GLN A 130 0.78 -36.90 1.56
N MET A 131 1.72 -36.03 1.92
CA MET A 131 2.26 -34.99 1.04
C MET A 131 3.50 -35.45 0.26
N GLU A 132 4.12 -36.54 0.67
CA GLU A 132 5.35 -37.01 0.06
C GLU A 132 5.14 -37.36 -1.41
N GLY A 133 6.04 -36.91 -2.27
CA GLY A 133 5.94 -37.07 -3.72
C GLY A 133 4.93 -36.16 -4.43
N HIS A 134 4.20 -35.34 -3.69
CA HIS A 134 3.31 -34.32 -4.28
C HIS A 134 4.03 -32.97 -4.43
N SER A 135 3.51 -32.14 -5.31
CA SER A 135 3.87 -30.73 -5.46
C SER A 135 2.78 -29.83 -4.87
N LEU A 136 3.11 -28.57 -4.62
CA LEU A 136 2.19 -27.60 -4.02
C LEU A 136 0.87 -27.44 -4.81
N PRO A 137 0.85 -27.29 -6.16
CA PRO A 137 -0.37 -27.33 -6.94
C PRO A 137 -1.00 -28.72 -6.94
N HIS A 138 -2.34 -28.78 -6.78
CA HIS A 138 -3.11 -30.01 -6.83
C HIS A 138 -4.37 -29.83 -7.69
N PRO A 139 -4.77 -30.82 -8.52
CA PRO A 139 -5.95 -30.68 -9.40
C PRO A 139 -7.26 -30.36 -8.69
N GLU A 140 -7.45 -30.82 -7.46
CA GLU A 140 -8.65 -30.59 -6.65
C GLU A 140 -8.66 -29.21 -5.94
N GLN A 141 -7.60 -28.42 -6.04
CA GLN A 141 -7.61 -27.06 -5.48
C GLN A 141 -8.57 -26.17 -6.27
N PRO A 142 -9.54 -25.50 -5.61
CA PRO A 142 -10.32 -24.47 -6.28
C PRO A 142 -9.43 -23.33 -6.78
N ASP A 143 -9.91 -22.59 -7.77
CA ASP A 143 -9.15 -21.50 -8.41
C ASP A 143 -8.59 -20.49 -7.40
N TRP A 144 -9.40 -20.10 -6.42
CA TRP A 144 -8.98 -19.14 -5.41
C TRP A 144 -7.84 -19.68 -4.51
N VAL A 145 -7.79 -21.00 -4.26
CA VAL A 145 -6.66 -21.64 -3.56
C VAL A 145 -5.43 -21.64 -4.47
N ARG A 146 -5.57 -22.06 -5.75
CA ARG A 146 -4.45 -22.09 -6.70
C ARG A 146 -3.81 -20.72 -6.88
N LEU A 147 -4.62 -19.67 -6.82
CA LEU A 147 -4.18 -18.28 -6.95
C LEU A 147 -3.83 -17.62 -5.61
N ASN A 148 -3.85 -18.38 -4.52
CA ASN A 148 -3.50 -17.88 -3.19
C ASN A 148 -4.26 -16.60 -2.80
N VAL A 149 -5.55 -16.55 -3.01
CA VAL A 149 -6.46 -15.51 -2.54
C VAL A 149 -7.52 -16.10 -1.62
N GLN A 150 -8.19 -15.28 -0.83
CA GLN A 150 -9.34 -15.72 -0.05
C GLN A 150 -10.57 -15.91 -0.95
N GLU A 151 -11.44 -16.86 -0.60
CA GLU A 151 -12.64 -17.20 -1.37
C GLU A 151 -13.55 -15.99 -1.61
N TRP A 152 -13.81 -15.20 -0.56
CA TRP A 152 -14.73 -14.06 -0.62
C TRP A 152 -14.27 -12.94 -1.56
N VAL A 153 -12.94 -12.74 -1.72
CA VAL A 153 -12.41 -11.67 -2.57
C VAL A 153 -12.29 -12.08 -4.05
N ALA A 154 -12.30 -13.39 -4.34
CA ALA A 154 -12.15 -13.90 -5.70
C ALA A 154 -13.20 -13.36 -6.69
N PRO A 155 -14.50 -13.24 -6.35
CA PRO A 155 -15.51 -12.62 -7.24
C PRO A 155 -15.16 -11.16 -7.59
N HIS A 156 -14.70 -10.37 -6.64
CA HIS A 156 -14.31 -8.97 -6.85
C HIS A 156 -13.08 -8.84 -7.76
N LEU A 157 -12.10 -9.77 -7.62
CA LEU A 157 -10.92 -9.82 -8.50
C LEU A 157 -11.26 -10.26 -9.91
N LYS A 158 -12.21 -11.20 -10.06
CA LYS A 158 -12.76 -11.59 -11.38
C LYS A 158 -13.48 -10.44 -12.05
N GLU A 159 -14.25 -9.65 -11.29
CA GLU A 159 -14.89 -8.44 -11.78
C GLU A 159 -13.85 -7.41 -12.27
N ALA A 160 -12.78 -7.17 -11.47
CA ALA A 160 -11.74 -6.19 -11.79
C ALA A 160 -10.94 -6.53 -13.06
N TYR A 161 -10.65 -7.81 -13.28
CA TYR A 161 -9.70 -8.25 -14.28
C TYR A 161 -10.28 -9.14 -15.40
N GLY A 162 -11.55 -9.54 -15.28
CA GLY A 162 -12.20 -10.44 -16.22
C GLY A 162 -11.43 -11.75 -16.42
N GLU A 163 -11.26 -12.19 -17.64
CA GLU A 163 -10.53 -13.42 -17.99
C GLU A 163 -9.03 -13.37 -17.63
N ALA A 164 -8.46 -12.18 -17.48
CA ALA A 164 -7.06 -12.02 -17.14
C ALA A 164 -6.76 -12.22 -15.65
N TRP A 165 -7.79 -12.36 -14.77
CA TRP A 165 -7.63 -12.35 -13.33
C TRP A 165 -6.59 -13.32 -12.79
N GLY A 166 -6.50 -14.53 -13.36
CA GLY A 166 -5.51 -15.53 -12.93
C GLY A 166 -4.07 -15.07 -13.20
N ARG A 167 -3.82 -14.43 -14.34
CA ARG A 167 -2.49 -13.90 -14.70
C ARG A 167 -2.14 -12.67 -13.89
N GLU A 168 -3.10 -11.79 -13.63
CA GLU A 168 -2.93 -10.58 -12.82
C GLU A 168 -2.60 -10.95 -11.36
N ILE A 169 -3.30 -11.93 -10.79
CA ILE A 169 -3.00 -12.40 -9.42
C ILE A 169 -1.64 -13.09 -9.35
N ALA A 170 -1.27 -13.89 -10.36
CA ALA A 170 0.07 -14.48 -10.42
C ALA A 170 1.17 -13.41 -10.49
N ALA A 171 0.94 -12.29 -11.16
CA ALA A 171 1.88 -11.18 -11.20
C ALA A 171 2.02 -10.47 -9.81
N LEU A 172 0.95 -10.46 -9.01
CA LEU A 172 0.99 -9.98 -7.62
C LEU A 172 1.76 -10.92 -6.66
N ASP A 173 2.11 -12.12 -7.09
CA ASP A 173 2.97 -13.05 -6.31
C ASP A 173 4.47 -12.85 -6.58
N THR A 174 4.80 -12.03 -7.56
CA THR A 174 6.21 -11.73 -7.88
C THR A 174 6.82 -10.76 -6.88
N ALA A 175 8.13 -10.82 -6.69
CA ALA A 175 8.84 -9.84 -5.88
C ALA A 175 8.77 -8.45 -6.56
N PRO A 176 8.37 -7.39 -5.84
CA PRO A 176 8.31 -6.05 -6.42
C PRO A 176 9.71 -5.52 -6.74
N PRO A 177 9.88 -4.68 -7.77
CA PRO A 177 11.11 -3.93 -7.98
C PRO A 177 11.33 -2.93 -6.83
N VAL A 178 12.56 -2.40 -6.75
CA VAL A 178 12.85 -1.23 -5.91
C VAL A 178 12.88 -0.02 -6.82
N ASP A 179 11.92 0.86 -6.60
CA ASP A 179 11.69 2.06 -7.39
C ASP A 179 12.05 3.31 -6.58
N LEU A 180 12.73 4.24 -7.22
CA LEU A 180 13.17 5.50 -6.63
C LEU A 180 12.54 6.67 -7.38
N ARG A 181 12.01 7.63 -6.64
CA ARG A 181 11.67 8.94 -7.19
C ARG A 181 12.82 9.91 -6.98
N VAL A 182 13.26 10.56 -8.04
CA VAL A 182 14.24 11.63 -7.95
C VAL A 182 13.61 12.88 -7.36
N ASN A 183 14.28 13.49 -6.39
CA ASN A 183 13.85 14.73 -5.77
C ASN A 183 14.28 15.94 -6.63
N ARG A 184 13.35 16.46 -7.40
CA ARG A 184 13.58 17.57 -8.33
C ARG A 184 13.96 18.90 -7.65
N LEU A 185 13.81 19.01 -6.33
CA LEU A 185 14.32 20.15 -5.56
C LEU A 185 15.85 20.13 -5.43
N LYS A 186 16.50 18.97 -5.63
CA LYS A 186 17.91 18.76 -5.32
C LYS A 186 18.75 18.25 -6.49
N ALA A 187 18.13 17.55 -7.44
CA ALA A 187 18.85 16.92 -8.53
C ALA A 187 17.99 16.73 -9.78
N THR A 188 18.64 16.67 -10.91
CA THR A 188 18.11 16.10 -12.14
C THR A 188 18.13 14.57 -12.06
N VAL A 189 17.43 13.89 -12.97
CA VAL A 189 17.43 12.42 -13.04
C VAL A 189 18.85 11.90 -13.31
N ASP A 190 19.61 12.55 -14.19
CA ASP A 190 20.96 12.13 -14.54
C ASP A 190 21.95 12.34 -13.36
N GLU A 191 21.85 13.43 -12.64
CA GLU A 191 22.67 13.68 -11.44
C GLU A 191 22.39 12.65 -10.33
N ALA A 192 21.12 12.34 -10.07
CA ALA A 192 20.73 11.32 -9.10
C ALA A 192 21.21 9.93 -9.53
N ARG A 193 21.07 9.59 -10.82
CA ARG A 193 21.57 8.33 -11.39
C ARG A 193 23.07 8.19 -11.26
N GLU A 194 23.82 9.25 -11.53
CA GLU A 194 25.27 9.25 -11.39
C GLU A 194 25.70 9.15 -9.91
N ALA A 195 24.99 9.81 -8.98
CA ALA A 195 25.24 9.68 -7.54
C ALA A 195 25.05 8.21 -7.07
N LEU A 196 23.96 7.58 -7.48
CA LEU A 196 23.70 6.16 -7.18
C LEU A 196 24.78 5.25 -7.79
N ARG A 197 25.21 5.53 -9.04
CA ARG A 197 26.27 4.75 -9.71
C ARG A 197 27.59 4.79 -8.96
N ARG A 198 27.95 5.94 -8.37
CA ARG A 198 29.16 6.07 -7.52
C ARG A 198 29.10 5.21 -6.26
N GLU A 199 27.90 4.92 -5.78
CA GLU A 199 27.65 4.01 -4.66
C GLU A 199 27.57 2.53 -5.10
N GLY A 200 27.79 2.23 -6.38
CA GLY A 200 27.69 0.87 -6.95
C GLY A 200 26.25 0.43 -7.18
N ILE A 201 25.29 1.38 -7.18
CA ILE A 201 23.87 1.13 -7.38
C ILE A 201 23.51 1.43 -8.84
N GLU A 202 23.29 0.38 -9.62
CA GLU A 202 22.86 0.51 -11.00
C GLU A 202 21.34 0.67 -11.11
N THR A 203 20.92 1.67 -11.89
CA THR A 203 19.50 1.99 -12.13
C THR A 203 19.23 2.14 -13.62
N GLU A 204 17.95 2.05 -13.96
CA GLU A 204 17.41 2.37 -15.28
C GLU A 204 16.24 3.36 -15.13
N PRO A 205 15.95 4.19 -16.14
CA PRO A 205 14.76 5.03 -16.13
C PRO A 205 13.49 4.17 -16.01
N MET A 206 12.49 4.66 -15.32
CA MET A 206 11.17 4.04 -15.28
C MET A 206 10.45 4.17 -16.62
N ARG A 207 9.51 3.30 -16.86
CA ARG A 207 8.77 3.24 -18.13
C ARG A 207 7.79 4.41 -18.27
N TYR A 208 7.15 4.81 -17.18
CA TYR A 208 6.04 5.76 -17.19
C TYR A 208 6.33 7.03 -16.37
N ALA A 209 7.03 6.91 -15.26
CA ALA A 209 7.32 8.05 -14.38
C ALA A 209 8.59 8.77 -14.83
N ALA A 210 8.44 9.99 -15.38
CA ALA A 210 9.54 10.78 -15.93
C ALA A 210 10.68 11.09 -14.92
N ASN A 211 10.35 11.14 -13.62
CA ASN A 211 11.32 11.40 -12.55
C ASN A 211 11.70 10.14 -11.77
N GLY A 212 11.45 8.97 -12.34
CA GLY A 212 11.65 7.69 -11.69
C GLY A 212 12.90 6.94 -12.15
N LEU A 213 13.52 6.23 -11.21
CA LEU A 213 14.63 5.31 -11.44
C LEU A 213 14.30 3.95 -10.82
N ARG A 214 14.51 2.86 -11.56
CA ARG A 214 14.34 1.48 -11.09
C ARG A 214 15.70 0.84 -10.85
N LEU A 215 15.88 0.19 -9.71
CA LEU A 215 17.09 -0.56 -9.43
C LEU A 215 17.16 -1.82 -10.30
N LYS A 216 18.33 -2.08 -10.92
CA LYS A 216 18.57 -3.33 -11.66
C LYS A 216 18.69 -4.55 -10.75
N ARG A 217 19.02 -4.36 -9.49
CA ARG A 217 19.11 -5.41 -8.47
C ARG A 217 18.38 -4.95 -7.22
N ARG A 218 17.67 -5.85 -6.58
CA ARG A 218 17.00 -5.58 -5.30
C ARG A 218 18.05 -5.46 -4.19
N LEU A 219 18.24 -4.24 -3.70
CA LEU A 219 19.09 -3.93 -2.56
C LEU A 219 18.55 -2.73 -1.80
N SER A 220 18.95 -2.57 -0.54
CA SER A 220 18.57 -1.41 0.27
C SER A 220 19.43 -0.21 -0.12
N VAL A 221 18.80 0.92 -0.37
CA VAL A 221 19.46 2.20 -0.68
C VAL A 221 19.49 3.15 0.53
N VAL A 222 18.78 2.81 1.60
CA VAL A 222 18.51 3.71 2.74
C VAL A 222 19.78 4.17 3.46
N ALA A 223 20.83 3.35 3.47
CA ALA A 223 22.11 3.70 4.07
C ALA A 223 23.02 4.52 3.14
N GLY A 224 22.68 4.63 1.85
CA GLY A 224 23.48 5.33 0.84
C GLY A 224 23.39 6.84 0.95
N GLU A 225 24.43 7.53 0.49
CA GLU A 225 24.54 8.99 0.52
C GLU A 225 23.43 9.66 -0.33
N ALA A 226 23.12 9.12 -1.51
CA ALA A 226 22.08 9.65 -2.39
C ALA A 226 20.70 9.67 -1.69
N PHE A 227 20.39 8.66 -0.88
CA PHE A 227 19.17 8.63 -0.09
C PHE A 227 19.27 9.56 1.13
N GLN A 228 20.34 9.49 1.90
CA GLN A 228 20.52 10.27 3.12
C GLN A 228 20.59 11.79 2.85
N SER A 229 21.18 12.20 1.72
CA SER A 229 21.18 13.59 1.26
C SER A 229 19.85 14.04 0.67
N GLY A 230 18.91 13.11 0.43
CA GLY A 230 17.58 13.38 -0.10
C GLY A 230 17.54 13.66 -1.60
N LEU A 231 18.50 13.13 -2.37
CA LEU A 231 18.44 13.17 -3.85
C LEU A 231 17.35 12.24 -4.39
N VAL A 232 17.11 11.15 -3.69
CA VAL A 232 16.10 10.14 -4.06
C VAL A 232 15.21 9.76 -2.87
N GLU A 233 14.02 9.28 -3.18
CA GLU A 233 13.05 8.73 -2.24
C GLU A 233 12.59 7.37 -2.77
N VAL A 234 12.45 6.36 -1.90
CA VAL A 234 11.88 5.07 -2.29
C VAL A 234 10.38 5.25 -2.50
N GLN A 235 9.89 4.99 -3.71
CA GLN A 235 8.47 5.08 -4.04
C GLN A 235 8.16 4.28 -5.30
N ASP A 236 7.13 3.41 -5.24
CA ASP A 236 6.65 2.67 -6.41
C ASP A 236 6.28 3.60 -7.57
N GLU A 237 6.55 3.16 -8.80
CA GLU A 237 6.26 3.92 -10.02
C GLU A 237 4.79 4.34 -10.10
N GLY A 238 3.83 3.45 -9.76
CA GLY A 238 2.40 3.78 -9.75
C GLY A 238 2.05 4.88 -8.75
N SER A 239 2.67 4.86 -7.56
CA SER A 239 2.51 5.94 -6.57
C SER A 239 3.09 7.28 -7.05
N GLN A 240 4.19 7.25 -7.82
CA GLN A 240 4.76 8.45 -8.45
C GLN A 240 3.82 9.02 -9.52
N LEU A 241 3.22 8.15 -10.34
CA LEU A 241 2.23 8.55 -11.36
C LEU A 241 1.00 9.18 -10.71
N VAL A 242 0.45 8.59 -9.65
CA VAL A 242 -0.67 9.19 -8.89
C VAL A 242 -0.31 10.60 -8.41
N ALA A 243 0.88 10.79 -7.86
CA ALA A 243 1.32 12.09 -7.38
C ALA A 243 1.50 13.11 -8.52
N SER A 244 1.93 12.68 -9.71
CA SER A 244 2.09 13.56 -10.88
C SER A 244 0.75 14.04 -11.43
N LEU A 245 -0.32 13.22 -11.34
CA LEU A 245 -1.67 13.60 -11.80
C LEU A 245 -2.26 14.79 -11.04
N VAL A 246 -1.68 15.17 -9.89
CA VAL A 246 -2.06 16.40 -9.18
C VAL A 246 -1.74 17.65 -10.01
N ASP A 247 -0.81 17.54 -10.97
CA ASP A 247 -0.34 18.67 -11.78
C ASP A 247 0.04 19.87 -10.93
N ALA A 248 0.95 19.63 -9.97
CA ALA A 248 1.34 20.61 -8.97
C ALA A 248 2.28 21.66 -9.57
N GLN A 249 1.78 22.90 -9.74
CA GLN A 249 2.54 24.02 -10.32
C GLN A 249 3.01 25.03 -9.26
N PRO A 250 4.13 25.71 -9.48
CA PRO A 250 4.61 26.76 -8.60
C PRO A 250 3.54 27.85 -8.33
N GLY A 251 3.34 28.20 -7.06
CA GLY A 251 2.39 29.23 -6.64
C GLY A 251 1.01 28.72 -6.23
N MET A 252 0.66 27.48 -6.56
CA MET A 252 -0.64 26.87 -6.21
C MET A 252 -0.81 26.67 -4.69
N GLN A 253 -2.05 26.56 -4.27
CA GLN A 253 -2.46 26.01 -2.99
C GLN A 253 -2.99 24.59 -3.18
N ILE A 254 -2.35 23.61 -2.57
CA ILE A 254 -2.66 22.20 -2.76
C ILE A 254 -2.96 21.54 -1.41
N ALA A 255 -4.02 20.72 -1.35
CA ALA A 255 -4.30 19.85 -0.21
C ALA A 255 -4.01 18.39 -0.55
N ASP A 256 -3.21 17.72 0.27
CA ASP A 256 -3.04 16.26 0.29
C ASP A 256 -3.87 15.74 1.48
N TYR A 257 -5.09 15.25 1.20
CA TYR A 257 -6.10 15.02 2.23
C TYR A 257 -5.88 13.77 3.07
N CYS A 258 -5.15 12.77 2.55
CA CYS A 258 -4.78 11.54 3.25
C CYS A 258 -3.26 11.31 3.13
N ALA A 259 -2.48 12.28 3.58
CA ALA A 259 -1.06 12.41 3.28
C ALA A 259 -0.18 11.27 3.84
N GLY A 260 -0.64 10.56 4.87
CA GLY A 260 0.13 9.52 5.51
C GLY A 260 1.50 10.02 5.98
N ALA A 261 2.56 9.30 5.62
CA ALA A 261 3.95 9.69 5.92
C ALA A 261 4.56 10.66 4.88
N GLY A 262 3.76 11.22 3.99
CA GLY A 262 4.16 12.32 3.12
C GLY A 262 4.82 11.91 1.80
N GLY A 263 4.71 10.65 1.36
CA GLY A 263 5.34 10.20 0.10
C GLY A 263 4.89 10.99 -1.12
N LYS A 264 3.57 11.16 -1.31
CA LYS A 264 2.98 11.97 -2.38
C LYS A 264 3.12 13.47 -2.12
N THR A 265 2.99 13.91 -0.86
CA THR A 265 3.26 15.29 -0.43
C THR A 265 4.63 15.79 -0.89
N LEU A 266 5.68 14.96 -0.74
CA LEU A 266 7.04 15.27 -1.20
C LEU A 266 7.13 15.46 -2.71
N ALA A 267 6.40 14.65 -3.49
CA ALA A 267 6.35 14.79 -4.95
C ALA A 267 5.66 16.10 -5.35
N ILE A 268 4.54 16.43 -4.69
CA ILE A 268 3.79 17.69 -4.88
C ILE A 268 4.69 18.89 -4.58
N ALA A 269 5.35 18.92 -3.41
CA ALA A 269 6.24 20.01 -3.03
C ALA A 269 7.40 20.19 -4.03
N ALA A 270 7.93 19.08 -4.56
CA ALA A 270 8.97 19.12 -5.59
C ALA A 270 8.46 19.66 -6.92
N GLY A 271 7.26 19.27 -7.38
CA GLY A 271 6.62 19.84 -8.57
C GLY A 271 6.39 21.35 -8.46
N MET A 272 6.03 21.80 -7.27
CA MET A 272 5.85 23.25 -6.98
C MET A 272 7.18 24.02 -6.83
N ASN A 273 8.30 23.37 -6.86
CA ASN A 273 9.61 24.00 -6.61
C ASN A 273 9.60 24.83 -5.30
N ASN A 274 8.98 24.32 -4.25
CA ASN A 274 8.75 24.97 -2.96
C ASN A 274 8.00 26.35 -3.03
N LYS A 275 7.34 26.67 -4.14
CA LYS A 275 6.57 27.91 -4.31
C LYS A 275 5.07 27.62 -4.16
N GLY A 276 4.36 28.41 -3.34
CA GLY A 276 2.98 28.18 -2.97
C GLY A 276 2.87 27.43 -1.63
N ARG A 277 1.76 26.71 -1.40
CA ARG A 277 1.48 26.05 -0.12
C ARG A 277 0.89 24.67 -0.33
N VAL A 278 1.44 23.67 0.36
CA VAL A 278 0.88 22.33 0.46
C VAL A 278 0.36 22.12 1.88
N VAL A 279 -0.90 21.71 2.03
CA VAL A 279 -1.46 21.29 3.32
C VAL A 279 -1.58 19.77 3.31
N ALA A 280 -0.68 19.11 4.02
CA ALA A 280 -0.68 17.67 4.20
C ALA A 280 -1.55 17.29 5.42
N MET A 281 -2.63 16.56 5.18
CA MET A 281 -3.66 16.25 6.17
C MET A 281 -3.74 14.73 6.38
N ASP A 282 -3.88 14.30 7.64
CA ASP A 282 -4.16 12.90 7.98
C ASP A 282 -4.89 12.84 9.34
N VAL A 283 -5.69 11.80 9.56
CA VAL A 283 -6.35 11.55 10.85
C VAL A 283 -5.38 11.04 11.92
N LEU A 284 -4.22 10.51 11.52
CA LEU A 284 -3.19 10.00 12.42
C LEU A 284 -2.00 10.96 12.47
N GLU A 285 -1.93 11.75 13.54
CA GLU A 285 -0.83 12.69 13.79
C GLU A 285 0.54 12.00 13.75
N SER A 286 0.64 10.76 14.26
CA SER A 286 1.86 9.96 14.24
C SER A 286 2.38 9.65 12.81
N ARG A 287 1.51 9.60 11.81
CA ARG A 287 1.93 9.48 10.40
C ARG A 287 2.50 10.79 9.89
N LEU A 288 1.84 11.92 10.19
CA LEU A 288 2.34 13.25 9.84
C LEU A 288 3.69 13.55 10.50
N ASP A 289 3.91 13.09 11.72
CA ASP A 289 5.20 13.28 12.42
C ASP A 289 6.34 12.53 11.72
N ARG A 290 6.09 11.34 11.20
CA ARG A 290 7.07 10.63 10.38
C ARG A 290 7.43 11.41 9.10
N SER A 291 6.49 12.14 8.52
CA SER A 291 6.76 12.98 7.35
C SER A 291 7.75 14.11 7.62
N ALA A 292 7.85 14.60 8.87
CA ALA A 292 8.71 15.74 9.23
C ALA A 292 10.20 15.50 8.89
N GLN A 293 10.70 14.31 9.18
CA GLN A 293 12.08 13.96 8.88
C GLN A 293 12.31 13.85 7.37
N ARG A 294 11.35 13.23 6.64
CA ARG A 294 11.40 13.10 5.19
C ARG A 294 11.35 14.46 4.50
N LEU A 295 10.45 15.36 4.92
CA LEU A 295 10.36 16.74 4.41
C LEU A 295 11.68 17.51 4.59
N ARG A 296 12.29 17.43 5.78
CA ARG A 296 13.60 18.04 6.05
C ARG A 296 14.69 17.46 5.15
N ARG A 297 14.79 16.14 5.05
CA ARG A 297 15.74 15.45 4.19
C ARG A 297 15.59 15.87 2.73
N ALA A 298 14.37 15.96 2.24
CA ALA A 298 14.05 16.37 0.88
C ALA A 298 14.25 17.86 0.61
N GLY A 299 14.33 18.72 1.64
CA GLY A 299 14.36 20.16 1.49
C GLY A 299 13.01 20.76 1.10
N ALA A 300 11.92 20.07 1.39
CA ALA A 300 10.56 20.57 1.18
C ALA A 300 10.14 21.43 2.38
N HIS A 301 9.91 22.73 2.16
CA HIS A 301 9.60 23.70 3.23
C HIS A 301 8.32 24.49 3.03
N ASN A 302 7.58 24.26 1.94
CA ASN A 302 6.28 24.85 1.68
C ASN A 302 5.10 23.97 2.15
N VAL A 303 5.36 22.99 3.03
CA VAL A 303 4.39 22.00 3.51
C VAL A 303 3.97 22.30 4.94
N GLU A 304 2.69 22.52 5.14
CA GLU A 304 2.02 22.56 6.44
C GLU A 304 1.42 21.17 6.73
N ARG A 305 1.72 20.60 7.90
CA ARG A 305 1.15 19.34 8.36
C ARG A 305 -0.03 19.61 9.28
N ARG A 306 -1.16 18.95 9.03
CA ARG A 306 -2.38 19.18 9.78
C ARG A 306 -3.11 17.88 10.09
N ALA A 307 -3.22 17.54 11.38
CA ALA A 307 -4.07 16.44 11.81
C ALA A 307 -5.55 16.78 11.60
N ILE A 308 -6.33 15.81 11.09
CA ILE A 308 -7.78 15.91 10.94
C ILE A 308 -8.44 15.40 12.24
N ASP A 309 -8.98 16.32 13.02
CA ASP A 309 -9.69 16.06 14.28
C ASP A 309 -11.12 16.62 14.26
N ALA A 310 -11.81 16.59 15.40
CA ALA A 310 -13.18 17.09 15.53
C ALA A 310 -13.31 18.60 15.23
N ASP A 311 -12.25 19.39 15.43
CA ASP A 311 -12.24 20.83 15.19
C ASP A 311 -12.04 21.21 13.72
N ASN A 312 -11.71 20.23 12.87
CA ASN A 312 -11.47 20.47 11.45
C ASN A 312 -12.70 20.90 10.66
N ARG A 313 -13.93 20.70 11.17
CA ARG A 313 -15.13 21.22 10.50
C ARG A 313 -15.06 22.74 10.28
N LYS A 314 -14.59 23.48 11.27
CA LYS A 314 -14.42 24.94 11.17
C LYS A 314 -13.33 25.31 10.15
N TRP A 315 -12.24 24.55 10.17
CA TRP A 315 -11.15 24.76 9.22
C TRP A 315 -11.57 24.44 7.78
N LEU A 316 -12.20 23.29 7.54
CA LEU A 316 -12.73 22.89 6.22
C LEU A 316 -13.73 23.91 5.70
N LYS A 317 -14.67 24.41 6.55
CA LYS A 317 -15.63 25.45 6.18
C LYS A 317 -14.94 26.77 5.79
N ARG A 318 -13.88 27.16 6.52
CA ARG A 318 -13.11 28.39 6.24
C ARG A 318 -12.30 28.29 4.96
N HIS A 319 -11.87 27.09 4.58
CA HIS A 319 -11.05 26.85 3.41
C HIS A 319 -11.83 26.22 2.24
N ALA A 320 -13.17 26.28 2.30
CA ALA A 320 -14.01 25.81 1.20
C ALA A 320 -13.69 26.60 -0.09
N GLY A 321 -13.41 25.88 -1.18
CA GLY A 321 -13.07 26.48 -2.46
C GLY A 321 -11.72 27.24 -2.47
N ALA A 322 -10.78 26.91 -1.60
CA ALA A 322 -9.51 27.62 -1.48
C ALA A 322 -8.34 26.96 -2.24
N PHE A 323 -8.47 25.68 -2.63
CA PHE A 323 -7.37 24.92 -3.18
C PHE A 323 -7.46 24.76 -4.70
N ASP A 324 -6.33 24.99 -5.38
CA ASP A 324 -6.18 24.78 -6.82
C ASP A 324 -6.25 23.29 -7.18
N ARG A 325 -5.66 22.45 -6.33
CA ARG A 325 -5.63 21.00 -6.47
C ARG A 325 -5.87 20.33 -5.12
N VAL A 326 -6.57 19.22 -5.13
CA VAL A 326 -6.76 18.36 -3.95
C VAL A 326 -6.44 16.93 -4.33
N LEU A 327 -5.56 16.28 -3.58
CA LEU A 327 -5.29 14.85 -3.68
C LEU A 327 -6.02 14.10 -2.56
N VAL A 328 -6.71 13.04 -2.91
CA VAL A 328 -7.29 12.06 -1.99
C VAL A 328 -6.68 10.70 -2.30
N ASP A 329 -5.56 10.37 -1.68
CA ASP A 329 -5.00 9.02 -1.66
C ASP A 329 -5.72 8.22 -0.57
N ALA A 330 -6.90 7.69 -0.92
CA ALA A 330 -7.87 7.20 0.05
C ALA A 330 -7.40 5.96 0.79
N PRO A 331 -7.71 5.82 2.10
CA PRO A 331 -7.52 4.55 2.79
C PRO A 331 -8.36 3.47 2.10
N CYS A 332 -7.72 2.33 1.79
CA CYS A 332 -8.32 1.28 0.99
C CYS A 332 -7.84 -0.11 1.43
N THR A 333 -8.37 -1.17 0.83
CA THR A 333 -7.97 -2.56 1.11
C THR A 333 -6.52 -2.88 0.76
N GLY A 334 -5.86 -2.07 -0.06
CA GLY A 334 -4.48 -2.28 -0.49
C GLY A 334 -4.26 -3.52 -1.36
N THR A 335 -5.30 -4.04 -2.00
CA THR A 335 -5.25 -5.27 -2.81
C THR A 335 -4.26 -5.19 -3.97
N GLY A 336 -3.95 -4.00 -4.47
CA GLY A 336 -2.95 -3.78 -5.50
C GLY A 336 -1.51 -3.90 -5.04
N THR A 337 -1.25 -3.88 -3.73
CA THR A 337 0.10 -3.92 -3.14
C THR A 337 0.48 -5.28 -2.55
N TRP A 338 -0.28 -6.33 -2.81
CA TRP A 338 -0.03 -7.66 -2.24
C TRP A 338 1.33 -8.25 -2.58
N ARG A 339 1.95 -7.83 -3.68
CA ARG A 339 3.33 -8.26 -3.99
C ARG A 339 4.35 -7.72 -2.97
N ARG A 340 4.10 -6.54 -2.36
CA ARG A 340 4.89 -5.97 -1.25
C ARG A 340 4.45 -6.51 0.09
N ASN A 341 3.14 -6.61 0.26
CA ASN A 341 2.46 -6.94 1.51
C ASN A 341 1.64 -8.22 1.38
N PRO A 342 2.28 -9.41 1.22
CA PRO A 342 1.54 -10.66 0.99
C PRO A 342 0.67 -11.08 2.19
N ASP A 343 0.99 -10.62 3.40
CA ASP A 343 0.17 -10.80 4.61
C ASP A 343 -1.18 -10.09 4.50
N GLY A 344 -1.24 -8.90 3.91
CA GLY A 344 -2.49 -8.16 3.69
C GLY A 344 -3.55 -8.96 2.93
N ARG A 345 -3.14 -9.91 2.10
CA ARG A 345 -4.03 -10.85 1.39
C ARG A 345 -4.80 -11.76 2.36
N TRP A 346 -4.22 -12.09 3.50
CA TRP A 346 -4.76 -13.06 4.46
C TRP A 346 -5.38 -12.43 5.70
N THR A 347 -5.03 -11.18 5.98
CA THR A 347 -5.57 -10.40 7.09
C THR A 347 -6.81 -9.60 6.70
N LEU A 348 -7.01 -9.33 5.41
CA LEU A 348 -8.17 -8.61 4.88
C LEU A 348 -9.46 -9.43 5.08
N ARG A 349 -10.52 -8.77 5.56
CA ARG A 349 -11.83 -9.37 5.83
C ARG A 349 -12.93 -8.69 4.99
N PRO A 350 -14.07 -9.35 4.75
CA PRO A 350 -15.20 -8.73 4.07
C PRO A 350 -15.70 -7.44 4.74
N GLU A 351 -15.66 -7.42 6.08
CA GLU A 351 -16.09 -6.28 6.89
C GLU A 351 -15.19 -5.05 6.64
N ASP A 352 -13.89 -5.26 6.41
CA ASP A 352 -12.95 -4.18 6.14
C ASP A 352 -13.32 -3.46 4.83
N LEU A 353 -13.72 -4.18 3.79
CA LEU A 353 -14.21 -3.57 2.55
C LEU A 353 -15.54 -2.82 2.78
N ALA A 354 -16.47 -3.45 3.53
CA ALA A 354 -17.75 -2.84 3.83
C ALA A 354 -17.63 -1.54 4.67
N GLU A 355 -16.60 -1.43 5.53
CA GLU A 355 -16.32 -0.23 6.30
C GLU A 355 -15.58 0.84 5.49
N LEU A 356 -14.67 0.41 4.58
CA LEU A 356 -13.84 1.34 3.81
C LEU A 356 -14.64 2.08 2.74
N VAL A 357 -15.56 1.41 2.04
CA VAL A 357 -16.34 2.00 0.96
C VAL A 357 -17.11 3.27 1.39
N PRO A 358 -17.94 3.26 2.45
CA PRO A 358 -18.62 4.47 2.92
C PRO A 358 -17.64 5.52 3.47
N LYS A 359 -16.54 5.10 4.06
CA LYS A 359 -15.49 6.00 4.55
C LYS A 359 -14.81 6.75 3.40
N GLN A 360 -14.51 6.07 2.31
CA GLN A 360 -13.96 6.68 1.10
C GLN A 360 -14.92 7.71 0.51
N ALA A 361 -16.20 7.40 0.43
CA ALA A 361 -17.22 8.32 -0.03
C ALA A 361 -17.26 9.61 0.83
N ALA A 362 -17.28 9.47 2.15
CA ALA A 362 -17.29 10.60 3.08
C ALA A 362 -16.01 11.45 2.99
N ILE A 363 -14.84 10.83 2.79
CA ILE A 363 -13.57 11.52 2.59
C ILE A 363 -13.60 12.31 1.29
N LEU A 364 -14.09 11.70 0.21
CA LEU A 364 -14.16 12.34 -1.10
C LEU A 364 -15.11 13.54 -1.10
N ASP A 365 -16.29 13.39 -0.47
CA ASP A 365 -17.27 14.49 -0.29
C ASP A 365 -16.69 15.65 0.54
N ALA A 366 -15.91 15.34 1.59
CA ALA A 366 -15.27 16.37 2.41
C ALA A 366 -14.13 17.09 1.67
N ALA A 367 -13.33 16.36 0.92
CA ALA A 367 -12.21 16.89 0.14
C ALA A 367 -12.70 17.75 -1.05
N ALA A 368 -13.79 17.36 -1.71
CA ALA A 368 -14.41 18.09 -2.81
C ALA A 368 -14.77 19.54 -2.44
N ARG A 369 -15.18 19.77 -1.20
CA ARG A 369 -15.50 21.12 -0.69
C ARG A 369 -14.30 22.06 -0.69
N LEU A 370 -13.09 21.53 -0.65
CA LEU A 370 -11.86 22.33 -0.64
C LEU A 370 -11.48 22.83 -2.03
N VAL A 371 -11.91 22.14 -3.09
CA VAL A 371 -11.55 22.45 -4.47
C VAL A 371 -12.23 23.74 -4.90
N LYS A 372 -11.47 24.71 -5.43
CA LYS A 372 -12.03 25.92 -6.01
C LYS A 372 -12.76 25.65 -7.35
N PRO A 373 -13.68 26.51 -7.82
CA PRO A 373 -14.17 26.46 -9.19
C PRO A 373 -13.00 26.47 -10.17
N GLY A 374 -13.04 25.63 -11.22
CA GLY A 374 -11.93 25.40 -12.14
C GLY A 374 -10.75 24.60 -11.56
N GLY A 375 -10.79 24.23 -10.27
CA GLY A 375 -9.76 23.46 -9.61
C GLY A 375 -9.86 21.94 -9.87
N GLY A 376 -8.76 21.24 -9.62
CA GLY A 376 -8.65 19.79 -9.83
C GLY A 376 -8.75 18.97 -8.55
N LEU A 377 -9.39 17.80 -8.65
CA LEU A 377 -9.47 16.78 -7.61
C LEU A 377 -8.92 15.46 -8.15
N VAL A 378 -7.94 14.89 -7.48
CA VAL A 378 -7.41 13.56 -7.80
C VAL A 378 -7.84 12.59 -6.70
N TYR A 379 -8.62 11.58 -7.05
CA TYR A 379 -8.94 10.46 -6.19
C TYR A 379 -8.06 9.28 -6.57
N ALA A 380 -7.45 8.63 -5.60
CA ALA A 380 -6.60 7.47 -5.84
C ALA A 380 -6.71 6.42 -4.74
N THR A 381 -6.46 5.17 -5.10
CA THR A 381 -6.32 4.04 -4.19
C THR A 381 -5.19 3.11 -4.66
N CYS A 382 -4.60 2.38 -3.73
CA CYS A 382 -3.77 1.20 -4.06
C CYS A 382 -4.60 -0.10 -4.03
N SER A 383 -5.90 0.00 -4.30
CA SER A 383 -6.82 -1.12 -4.48
C SER A 383 -7.08 -1.39 -5.96
N VAL A 384 -7.38 -2.65 -6.27
CA VAL A 384 -7.84 -3.05 -7.62
C VAL A 384 -9.33 -3.35 -7.66
N LEU A 385 -10.03 -3.20 -6.53
CA LEU A 385 -11.44 -3.55 -6.42
C LEU A 385 -12.34 -2.42 -6.97
N PRO A 386 -13.25 -2.71 -7.93
CA PRO A 386 -14.14 -1.70 -8.50
C PRO A 386 -15.01 -0.96 -7.47
N ALA A 387 -15.33 -1.62 -6.34
CA ALA A 387 -16.09 -1.03 -5.25
C ALA A 387 -15.38 0.17 -4.59
N GLU A 388 -14.05 0.18 -4.59
CA GLU A 388 -13.22 1.24 -4.03
C GLU A 388 -12.76 2.24 -5.10
N ASN A 389 -13.00 1.96 -6.37
CA ASN A 389 -12.46 2.66 -7.53
C ASN A 389 -13.60 3.30 -8.36
N GLU A 390 -13.95 2.69 -9.48
CA GLU A 390 -14.93 3.25 -10.44
C GLU A 390 -16.26 3.55 -9.79
N ARG A 391 -16.78 2.63 -8.96
CA ARG A 391 -18.08 2.82 -8.29
C ARG A 391 -18.07 3.99 -7.29
N GLN A 392 -16.91 4.31 -6.70
CA GLN A 392 -16.78 5.51 -5.87
C GLN A 392 -16.90 6.78 -6.70
N ILE A 393 -16.28 6.80 -7.89
CA ILE A 393 -16.34 7.95 -8.79
C ILE A 393 -17.75 8.12 -9.35
N ASP A 394 -18.41 7.03 -9.78
CA ASP A 394 -19.78 7.07 -10.30
C ASP A 394 -20.74 7.63 -9.23
N ALA A 395 -20.72 7.08 -8.03
CA ALA A 395 -21.54 7.55 -6.92
C ALA A 395 -21.18 8.98 -6.47
N PHE A 396 -19.92 9.40 -6.57
CA PHE A 396 -19.51 10.76 -6.29
C PHE A 396 -20.09 11.76 -7.31
N LEU A 397 -20.01 11.45 -8.59
CA LEU A 397 -20.53 12.32 -9.65
C LEU A 397 -22.06 12.49 -9.59
N GLU A 398 -22.80 11.46 -9.13
CA GLU A 398 -24.23 11.56 -8.87
C GLU A 398 -24.54 12.57 -7.76
N ARG A 399 -23.71 12.63 -6.71
CA ARG A 399 -23.87 13.57 -5.58
C ARG A 399 -23.29 14.95 -5.86
N HIS A 400 -22.33 15.05 -6.78
CA HIS A 400 -21.56 16.27 -7.08
C HIS A 400 -21.55 16.57 -8.59
N PRO A 401 -22.70 16.98 -9.16
CA PRO A 401 -22.82 17.26 -10.60
C PRO A 401 -21.96 18.43 -11.08
N GLU A 402 -21.44 19.24 -10.13
CA GLU A 402 -20.45 20.28 -10.39
C GLU A 402 -19.06 19.75 -10.74
N PHE A 403 -18.79 18.46 -10.60
CA PHE A 403 -17.55 17.84 -11.03
C PHE A 403 -17.72 17.09 -12.36
N ALA A 404 -16.61 16.95 -13.09
CA ALA A 404 -16.53 16.14 -14.29
C ALA A 404 -15.19 15.37 -14.29
N VAL A 405 -15.19 14.16 -14.86
CA VAL A 405 -13.95 13.40 -15.09
C VAL A 405 -13.16 14.07 -16.20
N VAL A 406 -11.87 14.25 -15.98
CA VAL A 406 -10.90 14.57 -17.03
C VAL A 406 -10.17 13.28 -17.39
N PRO A 407 -10.27 12.78 -18.63
CA PRO A 407 -9.60 11.56 -19.04
C PRO A 407 -8.08 11.62 -18.80
N ILE A 408 -7.49 10.52 -18.35
CA ILE A 408 -6.04 10.47 -18.09
C ILE A 408 -5.22 10.83 -19.33
N ALA A 409 -5.69 10.45 -20.53
CA ALA A 409 -5.02 10.79 -21.77
C ALA A 409 -4.87 12.31 -21.99
N ASP A 410 -5.86 13.09 -21.52
CA ASP A 410 -5.89 14.54 -21.73
C ASP A 410 -4.90 15.30 -20.81
N VAL A 411 -4.55 14.70 -19.65
CA VAL A 411 -3.62 15.30 -18.69
C VAL A 411 -2.22 14.69 -18.73
N TRP A 412 -2.06 13.54 -19.39
CA TRP A 412 -0.81 12.78 -19.32
C TRP A 412 0.39 13.52 -19.89
N HIS A 413 0.23 14.17 -21.03
CA HIS A 413 1.32 14.91 -21.68
C HIS A 413 1.84 16.03 -20.76
N ASP A 414 0.95 16.75 -20.11
CA ASP A 414 1.30 17.89 -19.23
C ASP A 414 2.10 17.42 -18.01
N VAL A 415 1.79 16.26 -17.47
CA VAL A 415 2.42 15.74 -16.23
C VAL A 415 3.61 14.83 -16.45
N GLN A 416 3.75 14.21 -17.64
CA GLN A 416 4.86 13.30 -17.96
C GLN A 416 5.78 13.82 -19.06
N GLY A 417 5.37 14.83 -19.85
CA GLY A 417 6.14 15.41 -20.95
C GLY A 417 6.22 14.54 -22.20
N VAL A 418 5.42 13.48 -22.24
CA VAL A 418 5.32 12.53 -23.38
C VAL A 418 3.87 12.12 -23.59
N ASP A 419 3.54 11.64 -24.78
CA ASP A 419 2.19 11.13 -25.06
C ASP A 419 1.88 9.87 -24.26
N PRO A 420 0.60 9.66 -23.86
CA PRO A 420 0.23 8.50 -23.08
C PRO A 420 0.38 7.21 -23.90
N PRO A 421 1.04 6.17 -23.36
CA PRO A 421 1.05 4.86 -24.00
C PRO A 421 -0.37 4.29 -24.12
N PRO A 422 -0.66 3.46 -25.16
CA PRO A 422 -2.01 2.92 -25.39
C PRO A 422 -2.61 2.20 -24.19
N GLU A 423 -1.80 1.49 -23.40
CA GLU A 423 -2.24 0.80 -22.20
C GLU A 423 -2.65 1.74 -21.05
N ILE A 424 -2.14 2.97 -21.04
CA ILE A 424 -2.53 4.03 -20.10
C ILE A 424 -3.77 4.76 -20.62
N ALA A 425 -3.83 5.04 -21.92
CA ALA A 425 -4.93 5.76 -22.56
C ALA A 425 -6.20 4.92 -22.78
N SER A 426 -6.24 3.68 -22.29
CA SER A 426 -7.32 2.72 -22.58
C SER A 426 -8.67 3.04 -21.93
N GLY A 427 -8.79 4.14 -21.20
CA GLY A 427 -10.02 4.58 -20.52
C GLY A 427 -9.85 5.91 -19.82
N PRO A 428 -10.92 6.41 -19.14
CA PRO A 428 -10.85 7.72 -18.48
C PRO A 428 -9.99 7.73 -17.22
N TYR A 429 -9.69 6.57 -16.65
CA TYR A 429 -8.99 6.43 -15.37
C TYR A 429 -7.61 5.82 -15.53
N LEU A 430 -6.68 6.15 -14.65
CA LEU A 430 -5.44 5.41 -14.50
C LEU A 430 -5.71 4.09 -13.78
N ARG A 431 -5.42 2.97 -14.45
CA ARG A 431 -5.51 1.62 -13.89
C ARG A 431 -4.19 0.91 -14.10
N LEU A 432 -3.47 0.69 -13.02
CA LEU A 432 -2.17 0.05 -13.04
C LEU A 432 -2.22 -1.36 -12.44
N SER A 433 -1.41 -2.25 -12.98
CA SER A 433 -1.23 -3.60 -12.45
C SER A 433 0.19 -4.12 -12.69
N PRO A 434 0.67 -5.07 -11.88
CA PRO A 434 1.99 -5.65 -12.10
C PRO A 434 2.16 -6.35 -13.44
N LEU A 435 1.11 -7.01 -13.95
CA LEU A 435 1.17 -7.75 -15.21
C LEU A 435 1.34 -6.82 -16.41
N ARG A 436 0.55 -5.74 -16.46
CA ARG A 436 0.50 -4.85 -17.65
C ARG A 436 1.58 -3.78 -17.59
N HIS A 437 1.86 -3.26 -16.39
CA HIS A 437 2.66 -2.05 -16.23
C HIS A 437 3.96 -2.28 -15.45
N GLY A 438 4.13 -3.42 -14.76
CA GLY A 438 5.28 -3.67 -13.89
C GLY A 438 5.28 -2.88 -12.58
N THR A 439 4.23 -2.08 -12.34
CA THR A 439 3.99 -1.28 -11.12
C THR A 439 3.19 -2.08 -10.09
N ASP A 440 2.98 -1.55 -8.89
CA ASP A 440 1.90 -2.04 -8.03
C ASP A 440 0.53 -1.73 -8.66
N GLY A 441 -0.53 -2.36 -8.13
CA GLY A 441 -1.89 -2.05 -8.56
C GLY A 441 -2.32 -0.71 -7.97
N PHE A 442 -2.69 0.23 -8.84
CA PHE A 442 -3.24 1.53 -8.48
C PHE A 442 -4.44 1.87 -9.35
N PHE A 443 -5.34 2.64 -8.77
CA PHE A 443 -6.38 3.36 -9.47
C PHE A 443 -6.23 4.84 -9.21
N ALA A 444 -6.46 5.69 -10.23
CA ALA A 444 -6.66 7.11 -10.03
C ALA A 444 -7.65 7.69 -11.04
N ALA A 445 -8.45 8.65 -10.57
CA ALA A 445 -9.35 9.47 -11.36
C ALA A 445 -8.97 10.94 -11.18
N THR A 446 -8.87 11.65 -12.28
CA THR A 446 -8.74 13.11 -12.31
C THR A 446 -10.10 13.75 -12.56
N LEU A 447 -10.48 14.71 -11.73
CA LEU A 447 -11.74 15.41 -11.82
C LEU A 447 -11.48 16.92 -11.81
N VAL A 448 -12.32 17.66 -12.49
CA VAL A 448 -12.33 19.13 -12.46
C VAL A 448 -13.65 19.61 -11.89
N ARG A 449 -13.60 20.59 -11.00
CA ARG A 449 -14.79 21.30 -10.56
C ARG A 449 -15.13 22.36 -11.62
N LYS A 450 -16.31 22.24 -12.21
CA LYS A 450 -16.80 23.20 -13.21
C LYS A 450 -16.82 24.61 -12.63
N ASP A 451 -16.57 25.59 -13.48
CA ASP A 451 -16.76 26.97 -13.09
C ASP A 451 -18.25 27.24 -12.82
N ASP A 452 -18.51 28.05 -11.81
CA ASP A 452 -19.86 28.52 -11.51
C ASP A 452 -20.17 29.71 -12.46
N PRO A 453 -21.02 29.54 -13.49
CA PRO A 453 -21.29 30.57 -14.47
C PRO A 453 -21.98 31.83 -13.85
N ASP A 454 -22.56 31.67 -12.65
CA ASP A 454 -23.27 32.75 -11.96
C ASP A 454 -22.40 33.50 -10.93
N ARG A 455 -21.14 33.12 -10.76
CA ARG A 455 -20.20 33.81 -9.89
C ARG A 455 -19.55 34.99 -10.60
N HIS A 456 -20.15 36.18 -10.51
CA HIS A 456 -19.50 37.42 -10.90
C HIS A 456 -18.15 37.61 -10.16
N PRO A 457 -17.07 37.99 -10.86
CA PRO A 457 -15.72 38.06 -10.27
C PRO A 457 -15.49 39.22 -9.31
N ASP A 458 -16.49 39.93 -8.85
CA ASP A 458 -16.23 41.16 -8.08
C ASP A 458 -17.25 41.43 -6.96
N ARG A 459 -17.01 40.84 -5.78
CA ARG A 459 -17.58 41.34 -4.50
C ARG A 459 -16.70 41.07 -3.26
N SER A 460 -15.40 40.98 -3.35
CA SER A 460 -14.53 40.84 -2.18
C SER A 460 -13.51 41.96 -1.96
N ARG A 461 -13.80 43.17 -2.44
CA ARG A 461 -13.11 44.39 -1.97
C ARG A 461 -14.16 45.36 -1.44
N ALA A 462 -14.76 45.02 -0.28
CA ALA A 462 -15.43 45.97 0.57
C ALA A 462 -14.62 46.15 1.84
N GLU A 463 -14.30 47.38 2.15
CA GLU A 463 -13.57 47.82 3.35
C GLU A 463 -14.27 47.40 4.66
N PRO A 464 -13.56 47.36 5.79
CA PRO A 464 -14.12 46.88 7.05
C PRO A 464 -15.08 47.92 7.64
N GLY A 465 -16.37 47.60 7.57
CA GLY A 465 -17.44 48.34 8.26
C GLY A 465 -17.89 47.56 9.49
N GLU A 466 -18.07 48.32 10.53
CA GLU A 466 -18.45 48.13 11.91
C GLU A 466 -19.27 46.88 12.34
N ALA A 467 -19.03 46.51 13.60
CA ALA A 467 -19.63 45.43 14.35
C ALA A 467 -21.14 45.55 14.57
N GLU A 468 -21.90 44.50 14.36
CA GLU A 468 -23.18 44.25 15.02
C GLU A 468 -23.27 42.84 15.59
N GLY A 469 -23.92 42.75 16.74
CA GLY A 469 -23.88 41.69 17.73
C GLY A 469 -24.60 40.34 17.42
N PRO A 470 -24.75 39.46 18.40
CA PRO A 470 -24.91 38.03 18.16
C PRO A 470 -26.38 37.64 17.87
N VAL A 471 -26.57 36.84 16.82
CA VAL A 471 -27.83 36.14 16.58
C VAL A 471 -27.64 34.67 16.93
N HIS A 472 -28.46 34.20 17.86
CA HIS A 472 -28.62 32.80 18.22
C HIS A 472 -29.12 32.00 17.00
N ALA A 473 -28.47 30.84 16.73
CA ALA A 473 -29.02 29.82 15.82
C ALA A 473 -28.82 28.46 16.40
N ASP A 474 -29.91 27.70 16.43
CA ASP A 474 -30.11 26.37 16.98
C ASP A 474 -29.18 25.33 16.40
N ALA A 475 -28.83 24.38 17.28
CA ALA A 475 -27.98 23.24 16.98
C ALA A 475 -28.81 22.09 16.43
N ASP A 476 -28.60 21.75 15.15
CA ASP A 476 -28.91 20.40 14.67
C ASP A 476 -27.66 19.54 14.79
N GLN A 477 -27.79 18.53 15.66
CA GLN A 477 -26.76 17.52 15.94
C GLN A 477 -26.84 16.44 14.86
N GLU A 478 -26.02 16.53 13.83
CA GLU A 478 -25.66 15.35 13.03
C GLU A 478 -24.39 14.70 13.61
N GLU A 479 -24.55 13.49 14.11
CA GLU A 479 -23.46 12.67 14.63
C GLU A 479 -22.47 12.34 13.51
N VAL A 480 -21.23 12.82 13.65
CA VAL A 480 -20.10 12.30 12.87
C VAL A 480 -19.73 10.93 13.43
N PRO A 481 -19.68 9.87 12.61
CA PRO A 481 -19.26 8.56 13.06
C PRO A 481 -17.87 8.62 13.72
N ARG A 482 -17.76 8.17 14.95
CA ARG A 482 -16.47 8.03 15.63
C ARG A 482 -15.63 7.03 14.87
N LEU A 483 -14.51 7.51 14.32
CA LEU A 483 -13.49 6.69 13.70
C LEU A 483 -12.91 5.71 14.74
N ARG A 484 -13.43 4.48 14.77
CA ARG A 484 -12.69 3.39 15.42
C ARG A 484 -11.38 3.20 14.66
N ARG A 485 -10.30 3.08 15.42
CA ARG A 485 -8.97 2.78 14.91
C ARG A 485 -8.99 1.42 14.22
N LEU A 486 -9.11 1.42 12.90
CA LEU A 486 -8.57 0.34 12.10
C LEU A 486 -7.08 0.66 11.94
N GLU A 487 -6.29 0.25 12.90
CA GLU A 487 -4.82 0.25 12.82
C GLU A 487 -4.42 -0.91 11.89
N GLY A 488 -4.59 -0.78 10.59
CA GLY A 488 -4.29 -1.90 9.72
C GLY A 488 -4.55 -1.72 8.24
N GLY A 489 -4.76 -0.53 7.74
CA GLY A 489 -4.93 -0.28 6.30
C GLY A 489 -3.70 0.38 5.70
N SER A 490 -2.79 -0.39 5.25
CA SER A 490 -1.77 -0.27 4.20
C SER A 490 -1.55 1.12 3.59
N ALA A 491 -0.80 1.95 4.28
CA ALA A 491 0.22 2.76 3.66
C ALA A 491 1.50 2.40 4.40
N ARG A 492 2.12 1.30 4.00
CA ARG A 492 3.42 0.93 4.52
C ARG A 492 4.43 1.82 3.90
N ASP A 493 5.07 2.62 4.73
CA ASP A 493 6.25 3.36 4.36
C ASP A 493 7.31 2.38 3.85
N ASP A 494 7.80 2.65 2.65
CA ASP A 494 8.96 2.00 2.06
C ASP A 494 10.25 2.36 2.84
N ASP A 495 10.30 2.08 4.13
CA ASP A 495 11.50 2.20 4.95
C ASP A 495 11.99 0.81 5.34
N THR A 496 12.63 0.12 4.39
CA THR A 496 13.71 -0.88 4.64
C THR A 496 14.50 -1.15 3.37
#